data_54fdbd65c3d368d2c8509a50cb346c45
#
_entry.id   54fdbd65c3d368d2c8509a50cb346c45
#
_cell.length_a   1.000
_cell.length_b   1.000
_cell.length_c   1.000
_cell.angle_alpha   90.00
_cell.angle_beta   90.00
_cell.angle_gamma   90.00
#
_symmetry.space_group_name_H-M   'P 1'
#
loop_
_entity.id
_entity.type
_entity.pdbx_description
1 polymer ?
#
loop_
_entity_poly.entity_id
_entity_poly.type
_entity_poly.pdbx_seq_one_letter_code
_entity_poly.pdbx_strand_id
1 'polypeptide(L)'
;MNKTEKAKAIYSYVRSHMGYVNTSDKSDWRIAAYRAMTRKSGDCFVYYSITQILLTRANIPNMQVQRTTSTHYWSLVQVEGGWYHLDTTPRNLGGKFCLVTDQQLTSYMNATGDRNSHTYDKSKYPARATKIISDIM
;
A
#
# COMPACT_ATOMS: atom_id res chain seq x y z
N MET A 1 -11.70 11.54 13.76
CA MET A 1 -11.39 10.99 12.41
C MET A 1 -12.09 9.66 12.20
N ASN A 2 -12.73 9.49 11.07
CA ASN A 2 -13.22 8.18 10.65
C ASN A 2 -12.07 7.32 10.09
N LYS A 3 -12.35 6.06 9.76
CA LYS A 3 -11.31 5.14 9.26
C LYS A 3 -10.70 5.60 7.94
N THR A 4 -11.49 6.17 7.04
CA THR A 4 -11.02 6.71 5.76
C THR A 4 -10.00 7.82 6.00
N GLU A 5 -10.33 8.77 6.85
CA GLU A 5 -9.41 9.88 7.18
C GLU A 5 -8.13 9.39 7.86
N LYS A 6 -8.26 8.41 8.77
CA LYS A 6 -7.09 7.81 9.42
C LYS A 6 -6.19 7.10 8.40
N ALA A 7 -6.76 6.34 7.47
CA ALA A 7 -5.99 5.66 6.43
C ALA A 7 -5.25 6.66 5.54
N LYS A 8 -5.90 7.75 5.13
CA LYS A 8 -5.27 8.81 4.36
C LYS A 8 -4.13 9.49 5.13
N ALA A 9 -4.33 9.73 6.43
CA ALA A 9 -3.31 10.33 7.29
C ALA A 9 -2.09 9.40 7.43
N ILE A 10 -2.32 8.09 7.57
CA ILE A 10 -1.26 7.09 7.64
C ILE A 10 -0.47 7.06 6.33
N TYR A 11 -1.15 7.06 5.18
CA TYR A 11 -0.50 7.11 3.88
C TYR A 11 0.43 8.33 3.78
N SER A 12 -0.08 9.50 4.11
CA SER A 12 0.68 10.75 4.04
C SER A 12 1.86 10.76 5.01
N TYR A 13 1.65 10.25 6.22
CA TYR A 13 2.71 10.16 7.24
C TYR A 13 3.86 9.29 6.74
N VAL A 14 3.56 8.08 6.26
CA VAL A 14 4.60 7.17 5.77
C VAL A 14 5.35 7.78 4.60
N ARG A 15 4.63 8.36 3.64
CA ARG A 15 5.24 8.99 2.46
C ARG A 15 6.15 10.15 2.81
N SER A 16 5.81 10.94 3.83
CA SER A 16 6.58 12.13 4.21
C SER A 16 7.73 11.84 5.18
N HIS A 17 7.68 10.71 5.90
CA HIS A 17 8.66 10.40 6.95
C HIS A 17 9.60 9.25 6.58
N MET A 18 9.38 8.57 5.44
CA MET A 18 10.20 7.44 5.00
C MET A 18 10.94 7.78 3.72
N GLY A 19 12.21 7.36 3.64
CA GLY A 19 12.99 7.40 2.40
C GLY A 19 13.09 6.00 1.80
N TYR A 20 13.08 5.89 0.47
CA TYR A 20 13.20 4.61 -0.20
C TYR A 20 14.67 4.21 -0.34
N VAL A 21 15.00 2.99 0.08
CA VAL A 21 16.26 2.31 -0.20
C VAL A 21 15.96 0.88 -0.65
N ASN A 22 16.82 0.31 -1.49
CA ASN A 22 16.52 -0.95 -2.18
C ASN A 22 16.97 -2.19 -1.41
N THR A 23 17.01 -2.13 -0.09
CA THR A 23 17.42 -3.27 0.75
C THR A 23 16.57 -3.37 2.01
N SER A 24 16.13 -4.59 2.33
CA SER A 24 15.50 -4.89 3.61
C SER A 24 15.56 -6.38 3.92
N ASP A 25 15.39 -6.72 5.19
CA ASP A 25 15.16 -8.09 5.63
C ASP A 25 13.66 -8.38 5.49
N LYS A 26 13.33 -9.32 4.62
CA LYS A 26 11.95 -9.69 4.33
C LYS A 26 11.46 -10.90 5.14
N SER A 27 12.24 -11.36 6.10
CA SER A 27 11.91 -12.55 6.89
C SER A 27 10.81 -12.30 7.91
N ASP A 28 10.72 -11.08 8.46
CA ASP A 28 9.76 -10.75 9.50
C ASP A 28 9.35 -9.28 9.36
N TRP A 29 8.04 -9.05 9.09
CA TRP A 29 7.50 -7.70 8.93
C TRP A 29 7.64 -6.84 10.19
N ARG A 30 7.64 -7.47 11.38
CA ARG A 30 7.77 -6.73 12.65
C ARG A 30 9.18 -6.16 12.82
N ILE A 31 10.19 -6.93 12.43
CA ILE A 31 11.57 -6.47 12.43
C ILE A 31 11.76 -5.38 11.39
N ALA A 32 11.18 -5.57 10.19
CA ALA A 32 11.25 -4.57 9.13
C ALA A 32 10.57 -3.26 9.56
N ALA A 33 9.41 -3.33 10.20
CA ALA A 33 8.71 -2.15 10.72
C ALA A 33 9.53 -1.44 11.80
N TYR A 34 10.14 -2.19 12.73
CA TYR A 34 11.01 -1.61 13.75
C TYR A 34 12.20 -0.86 13.14
N ARG A 35 12.85 -1.48 12.16
CA ARG A 35 13.98 -0.84 11.47
C ARG A 35 13.55 0.41 10.71
N ALA A 36 12.36 0.36 10.08
CA ALA A 36 11.81 1.53 9.41
C ALA A 36 11.57 2.68 10.37
N MET A 37 11.01 2.40 11.54
CA MET A 37 10.73 3.41 12.56
C MET A 37 12.01 4.04 13.12
N THR A 38 13.10 3.27 13.22
CA THR A 38 14.37 3.76 13.76
C THR A 38 15.25 4.43 12.69
N ARG A 39 15.27 3.90 11.47
CA ARG A 39 16.12 4.40 10.37
C ARG A 39 15.38 5.33 9.42
N LYS A 40 14.05 5.30 9.43
CA LYS A 40 13.17 6.11 8.56
C LYS A 40 13.46 5.88 7.08
N SER A 41 13.82 4.64 6.71
CA SER A 41 14.06 4.28 5.32
C SER A 41 13.87 2.79 5.10
N GLY A 42 13.60 2.39 3.86
CA GLY A 42 13.44 0.99 3.49
C GLY A 42 12.92 0.83 2.06
N ASP A 43 12.76 -0.44 1.64
CA ASP A 43 12.18 -0.80 0.35
C ASP A 43 10.66 -1.01 0.47
N CYS A 44 10.03 -1.58 -0.57
CA CYS A 44 8.58 -1.80 -0.59
C CYS A 44 8.09 -2.68 0.57
N PHE A 45 8.87 -3.67 0.99
CA PHE A 45 8.48 -4.52 2.12
C PHE A 45 8.47 -3.73 3.44
N VAL A 46 9.43 -2.84 3.62
CA VAL A 46 9.51 -1.97 4.80
C VAL A 46 8.37 -0.95 4.78
N TYR A 47 8.08 -0.35 3.64
CA TYR A 47 6.93 0.55 3.49
C TYR A 47 5.62 -0.16 3.82
N TYR A 48 5.44 -1.37 3.30
CA TYR A 48 4.26 -2.18 3.64
C TYR A 48 4.22 -2.46 5.15
N SER A 49 5.34 -2.86 5.75
CA SER A 49 5.41 -3.28 7.14
C SER A 49 5.05 -2.15 8.11
N ILE A 50 5.59 -0.94 7.91
CA ILE A 50 5.25 0.20 8.76
C ILE A 50 3.79 0.63 8.55
N THR A 51 3.31 0.58 7.34
CA THR A 51 1.91 0.89 7.01
C THR A 51 0.98 -0.09 7.71
N GLN A 52 1.28 -1.38 7.66
CA GLN A 52 0.50 -2.43 8.29
C GLN A 52 0.37 -2.22 9.81
N ILE A 53 1.47 -1.90 10.49
CA ILE A 53 1.42 -1.71 11.94
C ILE A 53 0.62 -0.47 12.30
N LEU A 54 0.72 0.60 11.54
CA LEU A 54 -0.04 1.83 11.79
C LEU A 54 -1.55 1.61 11.55
N LEU A 55 -1.91 0.93 10.45
CA LEU A 55 -3.31 0.59 10.17
C LEU A 55 -3.90 -0.29 11.27
N THR A 56 -3.17 -1.30 11.71
CA THR A 56 -3.62 -2.21 12.75
C THR A 56 -3.81 -1.49 14.09
N ARG A 57 -2.90 -0.61 14.45
CA ARG A 57 -3.01 0.19 15.68
C ARG A 57 -4.17 1.19 15.62
N ALA A 58 -4.54 1.61 14.42
CA ALA A 58 -5.70 2.50 14.22
C ALA A 58 -7.03 1.72 14.15
N ASN A 59 -7.00 0.40 14.36
CA ASN A 59 -8.16 -0.50 14.26
C ASN A 59 -8.80 -0.50 12.86
N ILE A 60 -7.97 -0.39 11.82
CA ILE A 60 -8.42 -0.46 10.43
C ILE A 60 -8.07 -1.85 9.90
N PRO A 61 -9.07 -2.65 9.51
CA PRO A 61 -8.79 -3.98 8.94
C PRO A 61 -7.92 -3.85 7.69
N ASN A 62 -6.87 -4.66 7.62
CA ASN A 62 -5.94 -4.62 6.50
C ASN A 62 -5.31 -5.99 6.29
N MET A 63 -4.78 -6.21 5.08
CA MET A 63 -4.06 -7.45 4.76
C MET A 63 -3.00 -7.16 3.71
N GLN A 64 -2.00 -8.03 3.66
CA GLN A 64 -0.93 -7.95 2.68
C GLN A 64 -1.43 -8.41 1.31
N VAL A 65 -1.06 -7.68 0.27
CA VAL A 65 -1.15 -8.11 -1.12
C VAL A 65 0.25 -8.30 -1.65
N GLN A 66 0.47 -9.39 -2.36
CA GLN A 66 1.74 -9.69 -3.00
C GLN A 66 1.56 -9.71 -4.52
N ARG A 67 2.46 -9.03 -5.24
CA ARG A 67 2.45 -9.01 -6.70
C ARG A 67 2.76 -10.41 -7.26
N THR A 68 2.10 -10.77 -8.36
CA THR A 68 2.29 -12.09 -8.98
C THR A 68 3.59 -12.21 -9.77
N THR A 69 4.09 -11.11 -10.34
CA THR A 69 5.21 -11.15 -11.27
C THR A 69 6.59 -10.99 -10.63
N SER A 70 6.66 -10.39 -9.46
CA SER A 70 7.91 -10.21 -8.72
C SER A 70 7.60 -9.73 -7.31
N THR A 71 8.65 -9.51 -6.52
CA THR A 71 8.52 -9.17 -5.10
C THR A 71 8.09 -7.71 -4.93
N HIS A 72 6.82 -7.47 -4.77
CA HIS A 72 6.26 -6.19 -4.37
C HIS A 72 5.09 -6.43 -3.44
N TYR A 73 4.96 -5.62 -2.40
CA TYR A 73 3.98 -5.79 -1.34
C TYR A 73 3.26 -4.48 -1.09
N TRP A 74 1.94 -4.56 -0.88
CA TRP A 74 1.14 -3.42 -0.45
C TRP A 74 -0.03 -3.90 0.39
N SER A 75 -0.94 -3.01 0.76
CA SER A 75 -2.06 -3.34 1.63
C SER A 75 -3.39 -3.26 0.90
N LEU A 76 -4.31 -4.17 1.26
CA LEU A 76 -5.74 -3.96 1.12
C LEU A 76 -6.28 -3.46 2.46
N VAL A 77 -7.14 -2.46 2.42
CA VAL A 77 -7.63 -1.75 3.60
C VAL A 77 -9.14 -1.67 3.52
N GLN A 78 -9.83 -2.01 4.63
CA GLN A 78 -11.28 -1.96 4.67
C GLN A 78 -11.74 -0.65 5.28
N VAL A 79 -12.35 0.19 4.46
CA VAL A 79 -12.98 1.45 4.86
C VAL A 79 -14.27 1.64 4.07
N GLU A 80 -15.22 2.36 4.63
CA GLU A 80 -16.51 2.68 3.96
C GLU A 80 -17.24 1.45 3.40
N GLY A 81 -17.11 0.32 4.12
CA GLY A 81 -17.78 -0.92 3.73
C GLY A 81 -17.13 -1.69 2.59
N GLY A 82 -15.93 -1.32 2.15
CA GLY A 82 -15.24 -2.01 1.07
C GLY A 82 -13.74 -2.11 1.23
N TRP A 83 -13.11 -2.94 0.41
CA TRP A 83 -11.66 -3.14 0.40
C TRP A 83 -11.03 -2.33 -0.72
N TYR A 84 -10.04 -1.51 -0.36
CA TYR A 84 -9.31 -0.61 -1.25
C TYR A 84 -7.81 -0.89 -1.19
N HIS A 85 -7.12 -0.63 -2.29
CA HIS A 85 -5.66 -0.73 -2.32
C HIS A 85 -5.02 0.50 -1.68
N LEU A 86 -3.95 0.27 -0.91
CA LEU A 86 -3.15 1.33 -0.33
C LEU A 86 -1.69 0.91 -0.40
N ASP A 87 -0.90 1.64 -1.19
CA ASP A 87 0.52 1.35 -1.40
C ASP A 87 1.31 2.62 -1.15
N THR A 88 2.05 2.64 -0.05
CA THR A 88 2.85 3.79 0.38
C THR A 88 4.21 3.87 -0.31
N THR A 89 4.61 2.85 -1.05
CA THR A 89 5.91 2.82 -1.73
C THR A 89 5.96 3.85 -2.86
N PRO A 90 6.95 4.75 -2.89
CA PRO A 90 7.09 5.70 -4.00
C PRO A 90 7.49 4.98 -5.29
N ARG A 91 7.04 5.49 -6.42
CA ARG A 91 7.33 4.94 -7.75
C ARG A 91 7.90 6.01 -8.66
N ASN A 92 8.83 5.61 -9.55
CA ASN A 92 9.47 6.53 -10.50
C ASN A 92 8.47 7.19 -11.44
N LEU A 93 7.42 6.48 -11.81
CA LEU A 93 6.36 6.98 -12.70
C LEU A 93 5.28 7.75 -11.94
N GLY A 94 5.47 7.98 -10.64
CA GLY A 94 4.51 8.69 -9.81
C GLY A 94 3.32 7.83 -9.43
N GLY A 95 2.25 8.48 -9.00
CA GLY A 95 1.01 7.83 -8.59
C GLY A 95 0.82 7.87 -7.07
N LYS A 96 -0.41 8.19 -6.68
CA LYS A 96 -0.81 8.21 -5.28
C LYS A 96 -1.79 7.06 -5.03
N PHE A 97 -1.27 5.94 -4.55
CA PHE A 97 -2.06 4.72 -4.35
C PHE A 97 -2.67 4.73 -2.95
N CYS A 98 -3.61 5.62 -2.73
CA CYS A 98 -4.27 5.81 -1.44
C CYS A 98 -5.75 5.53 -1.55
N LEU A 99 -6.19 4.33 -1.12
CA LEU A 99 -7.58 3.90 -1.14
C LEU A 99 -8.15 3.90 -2.57
N VAL A 100 -7.52 3.15 -3.45
CA VAL A 100 -7.87 3.07 -4.86
C VAL A 100 -8.47 1.71 -5.22
N THR A 101 -9.26 1.69 -6.30
CA THR A 101 -9.95 0.50 -6.79
C THR A 101 -9.09 -0.30 -7.76
N ASP A 102 -9.51 -1.53 -8.06
CA ASP A 102 -8.88 -2.34 -9.12
C ASP A 102 -8.88 -1.60 -10.47
N GLN A 103 -9.98 -0.93 -10.81
CA GLN A 103 -10.09 -0.20 -12.06
C GLN A 103 -9.07 0.94 -12.13
N GLN A 104 -8.86 1.63 -11.03
CA GLN A 104 -7.87 2.71 -10.96
C GLN A 104 -6.45 2.17 -11.14
N LEU A 105 -6.13 1.01 -10.55
CA LEU A 105 -4.83 0.35 -10.78
C LEU A 105 -4.65 -0.03 -12.24
N THR A 106 -5.66 -0.61 -12.87
CA THR A 106 -5.62 -0.99 -14.28
C THR A 106 -5.41 0.24 -15.16
N SER A 107 -6.14 1.31 -14.91
CA SER A 107 -6.00 2.57 -15.66
C SER A 107 -4.59 3.16 -15.52
N TYR A 108 -4.02 3.13 -14.33
CA TYR A 108 -2.65 3.58 -14.09
C TYR A 108 -1.63 2.74 -14.87
N MET A 109 -1.77 1.42 -14.81
CA MET A 109 -0.85 0.52 -15.53
C MET A 109 -0.91 0.73 -17.03
N ASN A 110 -2.11 0.94 -17.58
CA ASN A 110 -2.28 1.22 -19.01
C ASN A 110 -1.72 2.59 -19.39
N ALA A 111 -1.98 3.61 -18.59
CA ALA A 111 -1.55 4.98 -18.88
C ALA A 111 -0.03 5.14 -18.82
N THR A 112 0.63 4.47 -17.89
CA THR A 112 2.09 4.60 -17.69
C THR A 112 2.90 3.57 -18.45
N GLY A 113 2.27 2.51 -18.96
CA GLY A 113 2.96 1.37 -19.59
C GLY A 113 3.60 0.43 -18.59
N ASP A 114 3.50 0.70 -17.30
CA ASP A 114 4.00 -0.18 -16.22
C ASP A 114 2.98 -1.27 -15.93
N ARG A 115 2.85 -2.21 -16.85
CA ARG A 115 1.75 -3.18 -16.89
C ARG A 115 1.73 -4.18 -15.74
N ASN A 116 2.84 -4.32 -15.03
CA ASN A 116 2.98 -5.29 -13.96
C ASN A 116 3.11 -4.66 -12.57
N SER A 117 2.89 -3.35 -12.44
CA SER A 117 3.15 -2.66 -11.18
C SER A 117 2.34 -3.22 -10.01
N HIS A 118 1.06 -3.50 -10.25
CA HIS A 118 0.14 -3.96 -9.21
C HIS A 118 -0.71 -5.15 -9.67
N THR A 119 -0.11 -6.09 -10.39
CA THR A 119 -0.79 -7.35 -10.77
C THR A 119 -0.79 -8.31 -9.58
N TYR A 120 -1.96 -8.90 -9.29
CA TYR A 120 -2.10 -9.82 -8.17
C TYR A 120 -3.19 -10.86 -8.47
N ASP A 121 -3.17 -11.97 -7.73
CA ASP A 121 -4.17 -13.03 -7.88
C ASP A 121 -5.45 -12.63 -7.12
N LYS A 122 -6.42 -12.10 -7.85
CA LYS A 122 -7.68 -11.58 -7.28
C LYS A 122 -8.48 -12.62 -6.53
N SER A 123 -8.31 -13.90 -6.88
CA SER A 123 -9.05 -15.00 -6.26
C SER A 123 -8.65 -15.26 -4.80
N LYS A 124 -7.49 -14.76 -4.38
CA LYS A 124 -6.96 -14.98 -3.03
C LYS A 124 -7.38 -13.93 -2.01
N TYR A 125 -8.15 -12.92 -2.44
CA TYR A 125 -8.47 -11.77 -1.60
C TYR A 125 -9.98 -11.51 -1.60
N PRO A 126 -10.51 -10.79 -0.57
CA PRO A 126 -11.93 -10.44 -0.56
C PRO A 126 -12.27 -9.51 -1.72
N ALA A 127 -13.54 -9.47 -2.09
CA ALA A 127 -14.02 -8.59 -3.16
C ALA A 127 -13.63 -7.14 -2.87
N ARG A 128 -13.11 -6.43 -3.89
CA ARG A 128 -12.69 -5.02 -3.74
C ARG A 128 -13.84 -4.10 -4.06
N ALA A 129 -13.83 -2.94 -3.42
CA ALA A 129 -14.82 -1.88 -3.69
C ALA A 129 -14.63 -1.34 -5.12
N THR A 130 -15.71 -0.85 -5.70
CA THR A 130 -15.71 -0.26 -7.04
C THR A 130 -15.95 1.25 -7.01
N LYS A 131 -16.42 1.78 -5.88
CA LYS A 131 -16.66 3.22 -5.72
C LYS A 131 -15.35 3.94 -5.47
N ILE A 132 -15.05 4.94 -6.27
CA ILE A 132 -13.83 5.75 -6.12
C ILE A 132 -13.94 6.63 -4.87
N ILE A 133 -12.90 6.58 -4.03
CA ILE A 133 -12.73 7.49 -2.88
C ILE A 133 -11.70 8.57 -3.20
N SER A 134 -10.61 8.18 -3.84
CA SER A 134 -9.49 9.07 -4.15
C SER A 134 -9.00 8.82 -5.56
N ASP A 135 -8.46 9.85 -6.21
CA ASP A 135 -7.84 9.71 -7.52
C ASP A 135 -6.36 9.37 -7.39
N ILE A 136 -5.83 8.66 -8.39
CA ILE A 136 -4.38 8.46 -8.53
C ILE A 136 -3.81 9.66 -9.26
N MET A 137 -3.09 10.49 -8.53
CA MET A 137 -2.49 11.69 -9.11
C MET A 137 -1.05 11.88 -8.68
#